data_f58c67294799c70ab4621172bf8b910e
#
_entry.id   f58c67294799c70ab4621172bf8b910e
#
_cell.length_a   1.000
_cell.length_b   1.000
_cell.length_c   1.000
_cell.angle_alpha   90.00
_cell.angle_beta   90.00
_cell.angle_gamma   90.00
#
_symmetry.space_group_name_H-M   'P 1'
#
loop_
_entity.id
_entity.type
_entity.pdbx_description
1 polymer ?
#
loop_
_entity_poly.entity_id
_entity_poly.type
_entity_poly.pdbx_seq_one_letter_code
_entity_poly.pdbx_strand_id
1 'polypeptide(L)'
;MAGYTSHPSAIVDPGARSGAGTRIWHFAHVCAGAQIGERCSLGQNVYVGNDVVIGSNVKIQNNVSVYDAVTLEDDVFCGPSMVFTNVYNPRSAIVRKDQLRRTLVRRGATLGANCTIVCGITVGEFAFVGAGAVVNRDVPDFALMLGVPARQAGWMSRFGERLDLPLKGGGEAKCPHTGERYRVEGGRCRLEI
;
A
#
# COMPACT_ATOMS: atom_id res chain seq x y z
N MET A 1 1.50 27.37 11.24
CA MET A 1 1.05 26.01 10.88
C MET A 1 2.29 25.19 10.55
N ALA A 2 2.54 24.09 11.22
CA ALA A 2 3.66 23.21 10.87
C ALA A 2 3.34 22.55 9.52
N GLY A 3 4.05 22.95 8.48
CA GLY A 3 3.94 22.33 7.16
C GLY A 3 4.63 20.96 7.11
N TYR A 4 4.78 20.39 5.91
CA TYR A 4 5.67 19.25 5.70
C TYR A 4 7.14 19.68 5.74
N THR A 5 8.04 18.72 5.89
CA THR A 5 9.50 18.93 5.77
C THR A 5 10.08 18.09 4.62
N SER A 6 11.03 18.66 3.88
CA SER A 6 11.75 17.94 2.83
C SER A 6 13.25 18.10 2.99
N HIS A 7 14.00 17.04 2.71
CA HIS A 7 15.45 17.14 2.63
C HIS A 7 15.87 18.03 1.45
N PRO A 8 16.96 18.83 1.54
CA PRO A 8 17.40 19.71 0.44
C PRO A 8 17.67 19.02 -0.89
N SER A 9 17.97 17.71 -0.90
CA SER A 9 18.13 16.93 -2.13
C SER A 9 16.83 16.36 -2.68
N ALA A 10 15.70 16.51 -1.99
CA ALA A 10 14.40 16.10 -2.51
C ALA A 10 13.86 17.15 -3.48
N ILE A 11 13.16 16.68 -4.50
CA ILE A 11 12.47 17.52 -5.48
C ILE A 11 10.98 17.43 -5.19
N VAL A 12 10.36 18.55 -4.86
CA VAL A 12 8.91 18.66 -4.71
C VAL A 12 8.45 19.71 -5.73
N ASP A 13 7.76 19.24 -6.77
CA ASP A 13 7.35 20.11 -7.86
C ASP A 13 6.31 21.13 -7.39
N PRO A 14 6.30 22.35 -7.95
CA PRO A 14 5.27 23.35 -7.68
C PRO A 14 3.88 22.79 -8.02
N GLY A 15 2.95 22.83 -7.05
CA GLY A 15 1.60 22.27 -7.18
C GLY A 15 1.36 20.99 -6.38
N ALA A 16 2.41 20.26 -6.02
CA ALA A 16 2.30 19.12 -5.11
C ALA A 16 1.74 19.57 -3.75
N ARG A 17 0.87 18.72 -3.17
CA ARG A 17 0.27 18.98 -1.86
C ARG A 17 0.75 17.94 -0.85
N SER A 18 1.29 18.40 0.26
CA SER A 18 1.71 17.54 1.37
C SER A 18 1.20 18.10 2.68
N GLY A 19 0.54 17.25 3.47
CA GLY A 19 -0.06 17.61 4.74
C GLY A 19 0.97 17.82 5.86
N ALA A 20 0.50 18.40 6.97
CA ALA A 20 1.31 18.73 8.13
C ALA A 20 2.02 17.51 8.73
N GLY A 21 3.28 17.66 9.14
CA GLY A 21 4.09 16.62 9.76
C GLY A 21 4.60 15.54 8.78
N THR A 22 4.31 15.65 7.47
CA THR A 22 4.87 14.76 6.46
C THR A 22 6.36 15.06 6.25
N ARG A 23 7.16 13.99 6.12
CA ARG A 23 8.62 14.06 5.95
C ARG A 23 9.02 13.42 4.64
N ILE A 24 9.76 14.16 3.80
CA ILE A 24 10.25 13.73 2.49
C ILE A 24 11.78 13.66 2.55
N TRP A 25 12.32 12.46 2.39
CA TRP A 25 13.73 12.18 2.59
C TRP A 25 14.56 12.41 1.32
N HIS A 26 15.84 12.05 1.41
CA HIS A 26 16.86 12.30 0.38
C HIS A 26 16.44 11.76 -1.00
N PHE A 27 16.67 12.56 -2.02
CA PHE A 27 16.50 12.18 -3.44
C PHE A 27 15.09 11.69 -3.80
N ALA A 28 14.09 11.98 -2.96
CA ALA A 28 12.71 11.73 -3.33
C ALA A 28 12.25 12.74 -4.37
N HIS A 29 11.33 12.35 -5.26
CA HIS A 29 10.68 13.24 -6.22
C HIS A 29 9.16 13.13 -6.10
N VAL A 30 8.51 14.25 -5.83
CA VAL A 30 7.05 14.37 -5.72
C VAL A 30 6.57 15.27 -6.85
N CYS A 31 5.82 14.70 -7.80
CA CYS A 31 5.30 15.41 -8.96
C CYS A 31 4.18 16.39 -8.59
N ALA A 32 3.98 17.40 -9.43
CA ALA A 32 3.10 18.56 -9.21
C ALA A 32 1.64 18.22 -8.87
N GLY A 33 1.08 17.13 -9.44
CA GLY A 33 -0.31 16.71 -9.21
C GLY A 33 -0.51 15.83 -7.98
N ALA A 34 0.57 15.38 -7.32
CA ALA A 34 0.50 14.50 -6.16
C ALA A 34 -0.24 15.12 -4.97
N GLN A 35 -1.07 14.31 -4.31
CA GLN A 35 -1.77 14.70 -3.09
C GLN A 35 -1.37 13.75 -1.96
N ILE A 36 -0.75 14.28 -0.92
CA ILE A 36 -0.23 13.52 0.22
C ILE A 36 -0.83 14.08 1.51
N GLY A 37 -1.40 13.19 2.32
CA GLY A 37 -1.97 13.54 3.62
C GLY A 37 -0.93 13.93 4.66
N GLU A 38 -1.37 13.94 5.90
CA GLU A 38 -0.56 14.35 7.06
C GLU A 38 0.27 13.21 7.63
N ARG A 39 1.37 13.55 8.33
CA ARG A 39 2.22 12.61 9.10
C ARG A 39 2.76 11.43 8.28
N CYS A 40 2.87 11.59 6.98
CA CYS A 40 3.50 10.60 6.11
C CYS A 40 5.03 10.61 6.21
N SER A 41 5.65 9.52 5.80
CA SER A 41 7.11 9.43 5.68
C SER A 41 7.46 8.81 4.33
N LEU A 42 8.09 9.60 3.45
CA LEU A 42 8.58 9.18 2.15
C LEU A 42 10.09 8.97 2.24
N GLY A 43 10.53 7.73 2.20
CA GLY A 43 11.93 7.33 2.31
C GLY A 43 12.80 7.81 1.16
N GLN A 44 14.08 7.46 1.22
CA GLN A 44 15.06 7.83 0.19
C GLN A 44 14.69 7.24 -1.17
N ASN A 45 14.87 8.03 -2.24
CA ASN A 45 14.58 7.65 -3.63
C ASN A 45 13.10 7.26 -3.88
N VAL A 46 12.17 7.78 -3.09
CA VAL A 46 10.74 7.59 -3.37
C VAL A 46 10.31 8.50 -4.51
N TYR A 47 9.60 7.95 -5.48
CA TYR A 47 8.94 8.70 -6.54
C TYR A 47 7.43 8.69 -6.34
N VAL A 48 6.78 9.83 -6.51
CA VAL A 48 5.30 9.98 -6.45
C VAL A 48 4.83 10.69 -7.71
N GLY A 49 4.03 10.01 -8.53
CA GLY A 49 3.50 10.50 -9.80
C GLY A 49 2.41 11.58 -9.65
N ASN A 50 1.95 12.11 -10.79
CA ASN A 50 0.98 13.21 -10.82
C ASN A 50 -0.44 12.81 -10.44
N ASP A 51 -0.90 11.62 -10.86
CA ASP A 51 -2.24 11.09 -10.54
C ASP A 51 -2.14 10.09 -9.37
N VAL A 52 -1.60 10.57 -8.24
CA VAL A 52 -1.42 9.79 -7.01
C VAL A 52 -2.09 10.48 -5.84
N VAL A 53 -2.85 9.71 -5.07
CA VAL A 53 -3.45 10.15 -3.81
C VAL A 53 -2.94 9.26 -2.68
N ILE A 54 -2.36 9.89 -1.66
CA ILE A 54 -1.83 9.23 -0.46
C ILE A 54 -2.54 9.81 0.75
N GLY A 55 -3.18 8.97 1.54
CA GLY A 55 -3.83 9.32 2.81
C GLY A 55 -2.85 9.77 3.87
N SER A 56 -3.29 9.80 5.11
CA SER A 56 -2.49 10.23 6.26
C SER A 56 -1.77 9.06 6.93
N ASN A 57 -0.65 9.35 7.63
CA ASN A 57 0.16 8.38 8.36
C ASN A 57 0.72 7.23 7.48
N VAL A 58 0.85 7.45 6.17
CA VAL A 58 1.41 6.46 5.24
C VAL A 58 2.94 6.45 5.35
N LYS A 59 3.52 5.25 5.39
CA LYS A 59 4.97 5.06 5.41
C LYS A 59 5.42 4.37 4.14
N ILE A 60 6.15 5.08 3.30
CA ILE A 60 6.75 4.56 2.07
C ILE A 60 8.25 4.44 2.30
N GLN A 61 8.74 3.23 2.30
CA GLN A 61 10.16 2.94 2.53
C GLN A 61 11.00 3.29 1.30
N ASN A 62 12.33 3.15 1.41
CA ASN A 62 13.27 3.54 0.37
C ASN A 62 13.05 2.81 -0.95
N ASN A 63 13.35 3.49 -2.06
CA ASN A 63 13.35 2.95 -3.42
C ASN A 63 11.96 2.46 -3.90
N VAL A 64 10.89 3.11 -3.49
CA VAL A 64 9.53 2.82 -3.95
C VAL A 64 9.08 3.89 -4.94
N SER A 65 8.55 3.47 -6.09
CA SER A 65 7.87 4.35 -7.03
C SER A 65 6.37 4.15 -6.95
N VAL A 66 5.65 5.19 -6.55
CA VAL A 66 4.19 5.24 -6.59
C VAL A 66 3.78 5.92 -7.89
N TYR A 67 3.47 5.13 -8.90
CA TYR A 67 3.13 5.62 -10.23
C TYR A 67 1.69 6.15 -10.30
N ASP A 68 1.40 6.90 -11.37
CA ASP A 68 0.06 7.40 -11.68
C ASP A 68 -1.00 6.29 -11.61
N ALA A 69 -2.20 6.66 -11.21
CA ALA A 69 -3.36 5.80 -10.96
C ALA A 69 -3.26 4.90 -9.72
N VAL A 70 -2.36 5.18 -8.77
CA VAL A 70 -2.30 4.52 -7.47
C VAL A 70 -2.91 5.40 -6.39
N THR A 71 -3.77 4.82 -5.58
CA THR A 71 -4.31 5.43 -4.35
C THR A 71 -3.91 4.60 -3.15
N LEU A 72 -3.32 5.23 -2.15
CA LEU A 72 -3.02 4.65 -0.84
C LEU A 72 -3.92 5.33 0.20
N GLU A 73 -4.75 4.57 0.89
CA GLU A 73 -5.53 5.10 2.02
C GLU A 73 -4.66 5.31 3.26
N ASP A 74 -5.27 5.76 4.38
CA ASP A 74 -4.55 6.03 5.63
C ASP A 74 -3.84 4.79 6.18
N ASP A 75 -2.78 5.00 6.94
CA ASP A 75 -2.05 3.97 7.69
C ASP A 75 -1.40 2.88 6.83
N VAL A 76 -1.30 3.05 5.50
CA VAL A 76 -0.64 2.08 4.61
C VAL A 76 0.87 2.06 4.83
N PHE A 77 1.44 0.86 4.85
CA PHE A 77 2.88 0.65 4.86
C PHE A 77 3.37 0.04 3.54
N CYS A 78 4.27 0.73 2.85
CA CYS A 78 4.98 0.25 1.66
C CYS A 78 6.42 -0.13 2.05
N GLY A 79 6.74 -1.41 2.02
CA GLY A 79 8.07 -1.94 2.34
C GLY A 79 9.14 -1.51 1.32
N PRO A 80 10.43 -1.58 1.68
CA PRO A 80 11.51 -1.12 0.81
C PRO A 80 11.53 -1.88 -0.51
N SER A 81 11.74 -1.12 -1.58
CA SER A 81 11.87 -1.64 -2.96
C SER A 81 10.66 -2.44 -3.45
N MET A 82 9.48 -2.27 -2.83
CA MET A 82 8.26 -2.83 -3.40
C MET A 82 7.90 -2.11 -4.70
N VAL A 83 7.14 -2.77 -5.57
CA VAL A 83 6.89 -2.29 -6.94
C VAL A 83 5.38 -2.16 -7.18
N PHE A 84 4.96 -1.00 -7.66
CA PHE A 84 3.67 -0.82 -8.34
C PHE A 84 3.87 -0.86 -9.85
N THR A 85 2.92 -1.43 -10.60
CA THR A 85 2.80 -1.22 -12.04
C THR A 85 1.56 -0.35 -12.32
N ASN A 86 1.44 0.21 -13.53
CA ASN A 86 0.27 1.04 -13.90
C ASN A 86 -0.30 0.72 -15.28
N VAL A 87 0.50 0.09 -16.16
CA VAL A 87 0.06 -0.47 -17.44
C VAL A 87 0.25 -1.99 -17.39
N TYR A 88 -0.80 -2.74 -17.74
CA TYR A 88 -0.79 -4.20 -17.61
C TYR A 88 0.14 -4.89 -18.62
N ASN A 89 0.18 -4.39 -19.83
CA ASN A 89 0.89 -5.00 -20.97
C ASN A 89 1.71 -3.97 -21.76
N PRO A 90 2.73 -3.33 -21.14
CA PRO A 90 3.51 -2.27 -21.78
C PRO A 90 4.32 -2.79 -22.95
N ARG A 91 4.50 -1.93 -23.97
CA ARG A 91 5.41 -2.13 -25.11
C ARG A 91 6.05 -0.79 -25.46
N SER A 92 7.37 -0.75 -25.58
CA SER A 92 8.10 0.48 -25.93
C SER A 92 7.60 1.17 -27.20
N ALA A 93 7.34 0.37 -28.25
CA ALA A 93 6.91 0.86 -29.55
C ALA A 93 5.43 1.28 -29.59
N ILE A 94 4.65 1.08 -28.51
CA ILE A 94 3.21 1.35 -28.49
C ILE A 94 2.90 2.25 -27.30
N VAL A 95 2.42 3.45 -27.60
CA VAL A 95 1.97 4.40 -26.58
C VAL A 95 0.69 3.89 -25.93
N ARG A 96 0.70 3.74 -24.58
CA ARG A 96 -0.43 3.25 -23.78
C ARG A 96 -0.71 4.14 -22.56
N LYS A 97 -0.44 5.42 -22.67
CA LYS A 97 -0.62 6.39 -21.57
C LYS A 97 -2.07 6.56 -21.14
N ASP A 98 -3.01 6.22 -22.00
CA ASP A 98 -4.47 6.19 -21.77
C ASP A 98 -4.97 4.87 -21.17
N GLN A 99 -4.12 3.87 -21.00
CA GLN A 99 -4.47 2.53 -20.53
C GLN A 99 -4.01 2.25 -19.09
N LEU A 100 -3.91 3.28 -18.29
CA LEU A 100 -3.60 3.14 -16.87
C LEU A 100 -4.72 2.37 -16.15
N ARG A 101 -4.33 1.40 -15.32
CA ARG A 101 -5.27 0.66 -14.46
C ARG A 101 -5.10 1.11 -13.02
N ARG A 102 -6.20 1.64 -12.43
CA ARG A 102 -6.18 2.14 -11.06
C ARG A 102 -5.94 1.02 -10.06
N THR A 103 -5.05 1.27 -9.11
CA THR A 103 -4.78 0.40 -7.98
C THR A 103 -5.18 1.12 -6.70
N LEU A 104 -5.97 0.45 -5.86
CA LEU A 104 -6.37 0.96 -4.55
C LEU A 104 -5.74 0.09 -3.46
N VAL A 105 -4.99 0.71 -2.56
CA VAL A 105 -4.50 0.07 -1.33
C VAL A 105 -5.28 0.66 -0.17
N ARG A 106 -6.09 -0.17 0.47
CA ARG A 106 -7.00 0.26 1.51
C ARG A 106 -6.26 0.42 2.84
N ARG A 107 -6.95 1.09 3.77
CA ARG A 107 -6.44 1.52 5.05
C ARG A 107 -5.72 0.40 5.82
N GLY A 108 -4.58 0.73 6.40
CA GLY A 108 -3.81 -0.15 7.26
C GLY A 108 -3.14 -1.34 6.57
N ALA A 109 -3.24 -1.45 5.23
CA ALA A 109 -2.59 -2.53 4.51
C ALA A 109 -1.06 -2.43 4.56
N THR A 110 -0.40 -3.57 4.62
CA THR A 110 1.06 -3.70 4.58
C THR A 110 1.50 -4.38 3.29
N LEU A 111 2.36 -3.71 2.55
CA LEU A 111 3.02 -4.24 1.35
C LEU A 111 4.46 -4.56 1.69
N GLY A 112 4.81 -5.84 1.75
CA GLY A 112 6.14 -6.31 2.15
C GLY A 112 7.26 -5.89 1.21
N ALA A 113 8.50 -5.93 1.70
CA ALA A 113 9.69 -5.59 0.92
C ALA A 113 9.75 -6.39 -0.40
N ASN A 114 10.14 -5.74 -1.48
CA ASN A 114 10.28 -6.36 -2.82
C ASN A 114 9.00 -7.04 -3.36
N CYS A 115 7.82 -6.84 -2.76
CA CYS A 115 6.60 -7.35 -3.37
C CYS A 115 6.25 -6.57 -4.63
N THR A 116 5.49 -7.19 -5.54
CA THR A 116 4.97 -6.54 -6.74
C THR A 116 3.46 -6.52 -6.71
N ILE A 117 2.88 -5.34 -6.88
CA ILE A 117 1.44 -5.12 -7.03
C ILE A 117 1.16 -4.85 -8.50
N VAL A 118 0.53 -5.81 -9.17
CA VAL A 118 0.10 -5.66 -10.57
C VAL A 118 -1.10 -4.71 -10.60
N CYS A 119 -1.11 -3.78 -11.52
CA CYS A 119 -2.11 -2.72 -11.62
C CYS A 119 -3.55 -3.25 -11.84
N GLY A 120 -4.52 -2.45 -11.43
CA GLY A 120 -5.94 -2.73 -11.64
C GLY A 120 -6.60 -3.57 -10.56
N ILE A 121 -6.01 -3.61 -9.36
CA ILE A 121 -6.51 -4.40 -8.23
C ILE A 121 -6.75 -3.54 -7.01
N THR A 122 -7.55 -4.09 -6.09
CA THR A 122 -7.73 -3.55 -4.75
C THR A 122 -7.02 -4.45 -3.74
N VAL A 123 -6.20 -3.85 -2.87
CA VAL A 123 -5.66 -4.51 -1.66
C VAL A 123 -6.54 -4.09 -0.49
N GLY A 124 -7.17 -5.06 0.17
CA GLY A 124 -8.16 -4.85 1.22
C GLY A 124 -7.59 -4.23 2.51
N GLU A 125 -8.49 -3.80 3.39
CA GLU A 125 -8.12 -3.19 4.68
C GLU A 125 -7.32 -4.16 5.54
N PHE A 126 -6.23 -3.64 6.12
CA PHE A 126 -5.34 -4.42 6.99
C PHE A 126 -4.82 -5.73 6.36
N ALA A 127 -4.90 -5.86 5.04
CA ALA A 127 -4.27 -6.97 4.34
C ALA A 127 -2.75 -6.92 4.47
N PHE A 128 -2.11 -8.06 4.49
CA PHE A 128 -0.67 -8.18 4.62
C PHE A 128 -0.10 -8.94 3.42
N VAL A 129 0.65 -8.26 2.59
CA VAL A 129 1.38 -8.85 1.48
C VAL A 129 2.79 -9.15 1.95
N GLY A 130 3.18 -10.42 1.96
CA GLY A 130 4.52 -10.83 2.38
C GLY A 130 5.63 -10.35 1.43
N ALA A 131 6.84 -10.29 1.94
CA ALA A 131 8.01 -9.88 1.16
C ALA A 131 8.19 -10.77 -0.08
N GLY A 132 8.54 -10.15 -1.22
CA GLY A 132 8.76 -10.84 -2.49
C GLY A 132 7.50 -11.42 -3.16
N ALA A 133 6.32 -11.22 -2.62
CA ALA A 133 5.09 -11.73 -3.21
C ALA A 133 4.69 -10.96 -4.49
N VAL A 134 4.08 -11.64 -5.46
CA VAL A 134 3.53 -11.01 -6.69
C VAL A 134 2.01 -11.11 -6.66
N VAL A 135 1.36 -9.98 -6.40
CA VAL A 135 -0.10 -9.85 -6.29
C VAL A 135 -0.68 -9.41 -7.63
N ASN A 136 -1.53 -10.25 -8.24
CA ASN A 136 -2.12 -10.03 -9.57
C ASN A 136 -3.66 -10.11 -9.58
N ARG A 137 -4.29 -10.03 -8.41
CA ARG A 137 -5.75 -10.04 -8.21
C ARG A 137 -6.10 -9.32 -6.93
N ASP A 138 -7.37 -8.98 -6.75
CA ASP A 138 -7.87 -8.37 -5.53
C ASP A 138 -7.52 -9.21 -4.29
N VAL A 139 -7.21 -8.50 -3.21
CA VAL A 139 -6.84 -9.06 -1.91
C VAL A 139 -7.96 -8.75 -0.92
N PRO A 140 -8.52 -9.76 -0.24
CA PRO A 140 -9.53 -9.54 0.80
C PRO A 140 -8.98 -8.74 2.00
N ASP A 141 -9.88 -8.08 2.72
CA ASP A 141 -9.55 -7.45 3.99
C ASP A 141 -8.95 -8.47 4.97
N PHE A 142 -7.92 -8.07 5.71
CA PHE A 142 -7.19 -8.91 6.67
C PHE A 142 -6.47 -10.13 6.09
N ALA A 143 -6.44 -10.31 4.78
CA ALA A 143 -5.79 -11.48 4.17
C ALA A 143 -4.26 -11.41 4.25
N LEU A 144 -3.62 -12.53 4.61
CA LEU A 144 -2.19 -12.74 4.45
C LEU A 144 -1.92 -13.33 3.07
N MET A 145 -1.20 -12.61 2.22
CA MET A 145 -0.84 -13.01 0.85
C MET A 145 0.65 -13.35 0.75
N LEU A 146 0.98 -14.53 0.28
CA LEU A 146 2.37 -15.00 0.13
C LEU A 146 2.61 -15.63 -1.25
N GLY A 147 3.85 -15.55 -1.73
CA GLY A 147 4.36 -16.31 -2.88
C GLY A 147 4.23 -15.64 -4.25
N VAL A 148 4.63 -16.36 -5.30
CA VAL A 148 4.65 -15.94 -6.70
C VAL A 148 4.02 -17.04 -7.58
N PRO A 149 2.83 -16.81 -8.14
CA PRO A 149 1.89 -15.72 -7.85
C PRO A 149 1.34 -15.81 -6.42
N ALA A 150 1.03 -14.67 -5.82
CA ALA A 150 0.56 -14.62 -4.43
C ALA A 150 -0.75 -15.40 -4.23
N ARG A 151 -0.81 -16.14 -3.13
CA ARG A 151 -2.00 -16.86 -2.66
C ARG A 151 -2.27 -16.51 -1.22
N GLN A 152 -3.53 -16.54 -0.83
CA GLN A 152 -3.90 -16.33 0.56
C GLN A 152 -3.40 -17.52 1.41
N ALA A 153 -2.62 -17.20 2.45
CA ALA A 153 -1.99 -18.17 3.35
C ALA A 153 -2.53 -18.08 4.79
N GLY A 154 -3.43 -17.14 5.05
CA GLY A 154 -4.00 -16.92 6.37
C GLY A 154 -4.71 -15.58 6.48
N TRP A 155 -4.87 -15.15 7.73
CA TRP A 155 -5.48 -13.89 8.11
C TRP A 155 -4.59 -13.14 9.11
N MET A 156 -4.64 -11.82 9.08
CA MET A 156 -3.85 -10.95 9.95
C MET A 156 -4.77 -10.07 10.79
N SER A 157 -4.37 -9.77 12.01
CA SER A 157 -5.05 -8.77 12.84
C SER A 157 -4.65 -7.35 12.43
N ARG A 158 -5.36 -6.34 12.92
CA ARG A 158 -4.96 -4.93 12.75
C ARG A 158 -3.61 -4.62 13.39
N PHE A 159 -3.22 -5.40 14.39
CA PHE A 159 -1.91 -5.27 15.03
C PHE A 159 -0.77 -5.83 14.17
N GLY A 160 -1.08 -6.68 13.17
CA GLY A 160 -0.09 -7.33 12.31
C GLY A 160 0.31 -8.74 12.76
N GLU A 161 -0.47 -9.36 13.64
CA GLU A 161 -0.28 -10.76 14.06
C GLU A 161 -1.12 -11.71 13.22
N ARG A 162 -0.56 -12.87 12.92
CA ARG A 162 -1.31 -13.94 12.26
C ARG A 162 -2.39 -14.48 13.17
N LEU A 163 -3.61 -14.57 12.63
CA LEU A 163 -4.77 -15.14 13.32
C LEU A 163 -4.88 -16.63 13.02
N ASP A 164 -5.19 -17.42 14.05
CA ASP A 164 -5.49 -18.84 13.90
C ASP A 164 -6.95 -19.01 13.41
N LEU A 165 -7.13 -18.72 12.13
CA LEU A 165 -8.42 -18.76 11.44
C LEU A 165 -8.32 -19.58 10.17
N PRO A 166 -9.34 -20.40 9.85
CA PRO A 166 -9.35 -21.21 8.64
C PRO A 166 -9.54 -20.32 7.38
N LEU A 167 -8.97 -20.76 6.24
CA LEU A 167 -9.22 -20.12 4.95
C LEU A 167 -10.60 -20.47 4.37
N LYS A 168 -11.16 -21.61 4.78
CA LYS A 168 -12.48 -22.08 4.33
C LYS A 168 -13.33 -22.40 5.56
N GLY A 169 -14.64 -22.20 5.39
CA GLY A 169 -15.58 -22.38 6.50
C GLY A 169 -15.71 -21.12 7.35
N GLY A 170 -16.02 -21.30 8.63
CA GLY A 170 -16.17 -20.25 9.63
C GLY A 170 -15.23 -20.47 10.80
N GLY A 171 -14.94 -19.44 11.56
CA GLY A 171 -14.13 -19.51 12.75
C GLY A 171 -13.97 -18.17 13.45
N GLU A 172 -13.57 -18.22 14.71
CA GLU A 172 -13.28 -17.05 15.53
C GLU A 172 -11.88 -17.15 16.12
N ALA A 173 -11.19 -16.02 16.20
CA ALA A 173 -9.90 -15.92 16.88
C ALA A 173 -9.76 -14.57 17.58
N LYS A 174 -8.82 -14.50 18.52
CA LYS A 174 -8.43 -13.27 19.19
C LYS A 174 -7.00 -12.90 18.80
N CYS A 175 -6.76 -11.62 18.59
CA CYS A 175 -5.40 -11.12 18.48
C CYS A 175 -4.67 -11.32 19.80
N PRO A 176 -3.50 -12.00 19.83
CA PRO A 176 -2.78 -12.28 21.08
C PRO A 176 -2.29 -11.02 21.80
N HIS A 177 -2.10 -9.91 21.07
CA HIS A 177 -1.61 -8.65 21.64
C HIS A 177 -2.73 -7.72 22.08
N THR A 178 -3.78 -7.56 21.26
CA THR A 178 -4.83 -6.56 21.53
C THR A 178 -6.08 -7.16 22.17
N GLY A 179 -6.26 -8.48 22.10
CA GLY A 179 -7.48 -9.16 22.54
C GLY A 179 -8.69 -8.93 21.61
N GLU A 180 -8.54 -8.15 20.53
CA GLU A 180 -9.58 -7.94 19.53
C GLU A 180 -10.03 -9.26 18.93
N ARG A 181 -11.34 -9.39 18.73
CA ARG A 181 -11.95 -10.60 18.16
C ARG A 181 -12.15 -10.46 16.66
N TYR A 182 -11.88 -11.54 15.96
CA TYR A 182 -12.05 -11.64 14.51
C TYR A 182 -12.88 -12.88 14.20
N ARG A 183 -13.77 -12.74 13.22
CA ARG A 183 -14.60 -13.82 12.70
C ARG A 183 -14.40 -13.98 11.21
N VAL A 184 -14.25 -15.20 10.75
CA VAL A 184 -14.31 -15.57 9.34
C VAL A 184 -15.65 -16.23 9.05
N GLU A 185 -16.34 -15.71 8.05
CA GLU A 185 -17.58 -16.26 7.52
C GLU A 185 -17.66 -16.01 6.01
N GLY A 186 -18.06 -17.03 5.23
CA GLY A 186 -18.15 -16.92 3.77
C GLY A 186 -16.85 -16.48 3.08
N GLY A 187 -15.68 -16.84 3.63
CA GLY A 187 -14.37 -16.46 3.10
C GLY A 187 -13.99 -14.98 3.33
N ARG A 188 -14.64 -14.31 4.26
CA ARG A 188 -14.37 -12.91 4.66
C ARG A 188 -14.04 -12.86 6.14
N CYS A 189 -12.95 -12.18 6.48
CA CYS A 189 -12.58 -11.88 7.85
C CYS A 189 -13.13 -10.51 8.26
N ARG A 190 -13.64 -10.41 9.47
CA ARG A 190 -14.15 -9.15 10.04
C ARG A 190 -13.69 -9.03 11.49
N LEU A 191 -13.41 -7.78 11.89
CA LEU A 191 -13.25 -7.43 13.30
C LEU A 191 -14.64 -7.38 13.94
N GLU A 192 -14.81 -8.02 15.08
CA GLU A 192 -16.00 -7.91 15.92
C GLU A 192 -15.80 -6.74 16.90
N ILE A 193 -16.71 -5.79 16.86
CA ILE A 193 -16.73 -4.59 17.75
C ILE A 193 -17.56 -4.90 18.98
#